data_2678727e275342e83c0ef92cdf93c905
#
_entry.id   2678727e275342e83c0ef92cdf93c905
#
_cell.length_a   1.000
_cell.length_b   1.000
_cell.length_c   1.000
_cell.angle_alpha   90.00
_cell.angle_beta   90.00
_cell.angle_gamma   90.00
#
_symmetry.space_group_name_H-M   'P 1'
#
loop_
_entity.id
_entity.type
_entity.pdbx_description
1 polymer ?
#
loop_
_entity_poly.entity_id
_entity_poly.type
_entity_poly.pdbx_seq_one_letter_code
_entity_poly.pdbx_strand_id
1 'polypeptide(L)'
;MLFRSIGEVSGRTCLIVDDIVDTAGTLCNAAKALKEQGAKAVIAYCTHPVLSGRALENLNDSALDELVVTDSIPVPVAIMDTGRVRIITIADLLGEALRRVSNEESISAMFR
;
A
#
# COMPACT_ATOMS: atom_id res chain seq x y z
N MET A 1 -12.05 -5.11 13.96
CA MET A 1 -11.50 -3.75 14.14
C MET A 1 -12.55 -2.72 13.74
N LEU A 2 -12.70 -1.72 14.56
CA LEU A 2 -13.61 -0.63 14.26
C LEU A 2 -12.89 0.40 13.40
N PHE A 3 -13.36 0.60 12.17
CA PHE A 3 -12.83 1.63 11.28
C PHE A 3 -13.67 2.90 11.40
N ARG A 4 -12.99 4.03 11.50
CA ARG A 4 -13.65 5.33 11.61
C ARG A 4 -12.89 6.37 10.77
N SER A 5 -13.57 7.03 9.86
CA SER A 5 -13.00 8.15 9.12
C SER A 5 -13.43 9.47 9.70
N ILE A 6 -12.61 10.49 9.50
CA ILE A 6 -12.90 11.88 9.92
C ILE A 6 -12.96 12.72 8.64
N GLY A 7 -14.06 13.49 8.50
CA GLY A 7 -14.27 14.37 7.36
C GLY A 7 -15.14 13.77 6.27
N GLU A 8 -15.25 14.48 5.16
CA GLU A 8 -16.09 14.12 4.05
C GLU A 8 -15.38 13.16 3.09
N VAL A 9 -15.99 12.01 2.86
CA VAL A 9 -15.45 10.94 2.01
C VAL A 9 -16.19 10.85 0.66
N SER A 10 -17.44 11.27 0.64
CA SER A 10 -18.32 11.12 -0.53
C SER A 10 -17.74 11.80 -1.77
N GLY A 11 -17.67 11.06 -2.87
CA GLY A 11 -17.17 11.55 -4.15
C GLY A 11 -15.65 11.75 -4.22
N ARG A 12 -14.91 11.38 -3.18
CA ARG A 12 -13.46 11.58 -3.11
C ARG A 12 -12.70 10.30 -3.38
N THR A 13 -11.48 10.45 -3.89
CA THR A 13 -10.50 9.37 -3.93
C THR A 13 -9.82 9.31 -2.58
N CYS A 14 -9.89 8.16 -1.92
CA CYS A 14 -9.32 7.95 -0.59
C CYS A 14 -8.02 7.18 -0.69
N LEU A 15 -7.01 7.63 0.05
CA LEU A 15 -5.72 6.95 0.13
C LEU A 15 -5.57 6.33 1.51
N ILE A 16 -5.22 5.05 1.56
CA ILE A 16 -4.86 4.35 2.79
C ILE A 16 -3.35 4.16 2.76
N VAL A 17 -2.66 4.56 3.83
CA VAL A 17 -1.21 4.45 3.92
C VAL A 17 -0.86 3.59 5.12
N ASP A 18 -0.05 2.56 4.91
CA ASP A 18 0.40 1.66 5.96
C ASP A 18 1.84 1.19 5.66
N ASP A 19 2.50 0.62 6.66
CA ASP A 19 3.85 0.10 6.49
C ASP A 19 3.85 -1.35 5.96
N ILE A 20 2.95 -2.19 6.45
CA ILE A 20 2.92 -3.62 6.14
C ILE A 20 1.50 -4.04 5.75
N VAL A 21 1.41 -4.86 4.70
CA VAL A 21 0.18 -5.57 4.38
C VAL A 21 0.46 -7.07 4.39
N ASP A 22 -0.23 -7.80 5.26
CA ASP A 22 -0.06 -9.26 5.41
C ASP A 22 -1.18 -10.01 4.70
N THR A 23 -2.29 -10.32 5.35
CA THR A 23 -3.41 -11.02 4.72
C THR A 23 -4.32 -10.08 3.91
N ALA A 24 -4.14 -8.79 4.06
CA ALA A 24 -4.95 -7.73 3.47
C ALA A 24 -6.40 -7.65 4.00
N GLY A 25 -6.76 -8.43 4.99
CA GLY A 25 -8.12 -8.43 5.53
C GLY A 25 -8.54 -7.08 6.10
N THR A 26 -7.72 -6.50 6.96
CA THR A 26 -7.98 -5.17 7.55
C THR A 26 -8.06 -4.08 6.48
N LEU A 27 -7.14 -4.12 5.53
CA LEU A 27 -7.08 -3.17 4.44
C LEU A 27 -8.33 -3.23 3.56
N CYS A 28 -8.77 -4.45 3.21
CA CYS A 28 -9.95 -4.66 2.40
C CYS A 28 -11.22 -4.23 3.14
N ASN A 29 -11.29 -4.46 4.46
CA ASN A 29 -12.40 -3.99 5.28
C ASN A 29 -12.47 -2.46 5.32
N ALA A 30 -11.32 -1.80 5.45
CA ALA A 30 -11.26 -0.35 5.41
C ALA A 30 -11.71 0.21 4.05
N ALA A 31 -11.28 -0.41 2.97
CA ALA A 31 -11.70 -0.02 1.63
C ALA A 31 -13.22 -0.15 1.44
N LYS A 32 -13.78 -1.26 1.93
CA LYS A 32 -15.23 -1.47 1.89
C LYS A 32 -15.98 -0.39 2.65
N ALA A 33 -15.53 -0.08 3.86
CA ALA A 33 -16.16 0.96 4.68
C ALA A 33 -16.12 2.33 4.00
N LEU A 34 -15.00 2.69 3.37
CA LEU A 34 -14.88 3.94 2.64
C LEU A 34 -15.80 3.99 1.42
N LYS A 35 -15.91 2.90 0.68
CA LYS A 35 -16.84 2.81 -0.45
C LYS A 35 -18.29 2.92 0.00
N GLU A 36 -18.67 2.32 1.12
CA GLU A 36 -20.01 2.44 1.70
C GLU A 36 -20.33 3.88 2.11
N GLN A 37 -19.32 4.67 2.47
CA GLN A 37 -19.46 6.09 2.77
C GLN A 37 -19.45 6.98 1.52
N GLY A 38 -19.39 6.39 0.34
CA GLY A 38 -19.46 7.10 -0.92
C GLY A 38 -18.13 7.47 -1.57
N ALA A 39 -17.02 6.89 -1.12
CA ALA A 39 -15.73 7.11 -1.76
C ALA A 39 -15.79 6.73 -3.25
N LYS A 40 -15.25 7.59 -4.10
CA LYS A 40 -15.18 7.36 -5.55
C LYS A 40 -14.19 6.25 -5.88
N ALA A 41 -13.05 6.28 -5.22
CA ALA A 41 -12.00 5.27 -5.36
C ALA A 41 -11.24 5.14 -4.05
N VAL A 42 -10.67 3.95 -3.81
CA VAL A 42 -9.82 3.69 -2.65
C VAL A 42 -8.53 3.04 -3.14
N ILE A 43 -7.41 3.70 -2.89
CA ILE A 43 -6.08 3.22 -3.26
C ILE A 43 -5.27 3.08 -1.96
N ALA A 44 -4.58 1.96 -1.81
CA ALA A 44 -3.72 1.72 -0.67
C ALA A 44 -2.24 1.78 -1.06
N TYR A 45 -1.45 2.36 -0.19
CA TYR A 45 0.00 2.42 -0.32
C TYR A 45 0.62 1.73 0.88
N CYS A 46 1.33 0.63 0.66
CA CYS A 46 2.01 -0.14 1.72
C CYS A 46 3.46 -0.38 1.34
N THR A 47 4.36 -0.21 2.29
CA THR A 47 5.79 -0.40 2.02
C THR A 47 6.13 -1.87 1.83
N HIS A 48 5.70 -2.74 2.75
CA HIS A 48 6.12 -4.14 2.80
C HIS A 48 4.98 -5.10 2.45
N PRO A 49 4.98 -5.65 1.23
CA PRO A 49 3.92 -6.56 0.79
C PRO A 49 4.20 -8.01 1.19
N VAL A 50 3.93 -8.36 2.44
CA VAL A 50 4.08 -9.75 2.91
C VAL A 50 3.10 -10.65 2.17
N LEU A 51 1.84 -10.25 2.09
CA LEU A 51 0.78 -10.89 1.28
C LEU A 51 0.69 -12.40 1.47
N SER A 52 0.63 -12.82 2.73
CA SER A 52 0.54 -14.23 3.11
C SER A 52 -0.91 -14.68 3.34
N GLY A 53 -1.08 -15.97 3.62
CA GLY A 53 -2.37 -16.54 3.97
C GLY A 53 -3.42 -16.32 2.90
N ARG A 54 -4.52 -15.66 3.24
CA ARG A 54 -5.65 -15.44 2.34
C ARG A 54 -5.58 -14.15 1.55
N ALA A 55 -4.37 -13.57 1.39
CA ALA A 55 -4.21 -12.29 0.69
C ALA A 55 -4.78 -12.32 -0.74
N LEU A 56 -4.55 -13.40 -1.48
CA LEU A 56 -5.06 -13.55 -2.84
C LEU A 56 -6.59 -13.46 -2.88
N GLU A 57 -7.27 -14.22 -2.04
CA GLU A 57 -8.73 -14.24 -1.98
C GLU A 57 -9.28 -12.90 -1.51
N ASN A 58 -8.67 -12.34 -0.47
CA ASN A 58 -9.08 -11.05 0.07
C ASN A 58 -8.98 -9.93 -0.98
N LEU A 59 -7.89 -9.90 -1.73
CA LEU A 59 -7.71 -8.89 -2.78
C LEU A 59 -8.67 -9.10 -3.95
N ASN A 60 -8.92 -10.35 -4.36
CA ASN A 60 -9.87 -10.63 -5.43
C ASN A 60 -11.29 -10.17 -5.08
N ASP A 61 -11.68 -10.32 -3.82
CA ASP A 61 -13.02 -9.97 -3.35
C ASP A 61 -13.12 -8.52 -2.86
N SER A 62 -12.04 -7.75 -2.98
CA SER A 62 -11.93 -6.42 -2.37
C SER A 62 -12.62 -5.32 -3.17
N ALA A 63 -13.13 -4.33 -2.45
CA ALA A 63 -13.57 -3.05 -3.01
C ALA A 63 -12.39 -2.08 -3.27
N LEU A 64 -11.17 -2.48 -2.92
CA LEU A 64 -9.96 -1.70 -3.17
C LEU A 64 -9.71 -1.58 -4.67
N ASP A 65 -9.47 -0.38 -5.16
CA ASP A 65 -9.22 -0.15 -6.58
C ASP A 65 -7.79 -0.51 -6.97
N GLU A 66 -6.83 -0.19 -6.10
CA GLU A 66 -5.42 -0.50 -6.36
C GLU A 66 -4.65 -0.62 -5.05
N LEU A 67 -3.71 -1.54 -5.00
CA LEU A 67 -2.72 -1.66 -3.94
C LEU A 67 -1.35 -1.36 -4.54
N VAL A 68 -0.71 -0.30 -4.03
CA VAL A 68 0.64 0.10 -4.45
C VAL A 68 1.62 -0.31 -3.36
N VAL A 69 2.63 -1.07 -3.72
CA VAL A 69 3.64 -1.59 -2.80
C VAL A 69 5.04 -1.33 -3.32
N THR A 70 6.04 -1.50 -2.48
CA THR A 70 7.44 -1.44 -2.92
C THR A 70 7.96 -2.84 -3.26
N ASP A 71 9.16 -2.89 -3.80
CA ASP A 71 9.88 -4.13 -4.08
C ASP A 71 10.75 -4.60 -2.91
N SER A 72 10.45 -4.17 -1.68
CA SER A 72 11.15 -4.62 -0.47
C SER A 72 11.01 -6.12 -0.23
N ILE A 73 9.87 -6.69 -0.63
CA ILE A 73 9.55 -8.11 -0.55
C ILE A 73 8.95 -8.53 -1.89
N PRO A 74 9.38 -9.65 -2.49
CA PRO A 74 8.78 -10.12 -3.75
C PRO A 74 7.29 -10.40 -3.60
N VAL A 75 6.49 -9.94 -4.55
CA VAL A 75 5.05 -10.20 -4.57
C VAL A 75 4.80 -11.53 -5.30
N PRO A 76 4.00 -12.45 -4.72
CA PRO A 76 3.66 -13.70 -5.40
C PRO A 76 3.04 -13.49 -6.76
N VAL A 77 3.43 -14.32 -7.74
CA VAL A 77 2.95 -14.19 -9.13
C VAL A 77 1.43 -14.25 -9.20
N ALA A 78 0.79 -15.14 -8.43
CA ALA A 78 -0.67 -15.27 -8.41
C ALA A 78 -1.36 -13.96 -8.00
N ILE A 79 -0.73 -13.19 -7.12
CA ILE A 79 -1.27 -11.90 -6.67
C ILE A 79 -1.04 -10.83 -7.74
N MET A 80 0.13 -10.83 -8.39
CA MET A 80 0.39 -9.92 -9.51
C MET A 80 -0.60 -10.15 -10.66
N ASP A 81 -0.98 -11.39 -10.90
CA ASP A 81 -1.91 -11.75 -11.97
C ASP A 81 -3.34 -11.22 -11.73
N THR A 82 -3.67 -10.79 -10.52
CA THR A 82 -4.96 -10.15 -10.25
C THR A 82 -5.10 -8.79 -10.92
N GLY A 83 -3.99 -8.17 -11.31
CA GLY A 83 -3.97 -6.81 -11.85
C GLY A 83 -4.26 -5.71 -10.84
N ARG A 84 -4.38 -6.04 -9.56
CA ARG A 84 -4.72 -5.09 -8.50
C ARG A 84 -3.51 -4.49 -7.79
N VAL A 85 -2.32 -5.04 -8.01
CA VAL A 85 -1.10 -4.64 -7.31
C VAL A 85 -0.14 -3.97 -8.28
N ARG A 86 0.35 -2.80 -7.90
CA ARG A 86 1.38 -2.07 -8.62
C ARG A 86 2.62 -1.96 -7.76
N ILE A 87 3.79 -2.24 -8.33
CA ILE A 87 5.06 -2.20 -7.61
C ILE A 87 5.83 -0.93 -7.98
N ILE A 88 6.30 -0.22 -6.96
CA ILE A 88 7.22 0.90 -7.09
C ILE A 88 8.56 0.48 -6.51
N THR A 89 9.64 0.65 -7.27
CA THR A 89 10.97 0.30 -6.76
C THR A 89 11.47 1.33 -5.75
N ILE A 90 12.13 0.84 -4.68
CA ILE A 90 12.86 1.68 -3.72
C ILE A 90 14.36 1.62 -3.95
N ALA A 91 14.80 1.00 -5.05
CA ALA A 91 16.22 0.80 -5.34
C ALA A 91 16.99 2.12 -5.40
N ASP A 92 16.46 3.13 -6.07
CA ASP A 92 17.10 4.44 -6.19
C ASP A 92 17.22 5.14 -4.84
N LEU A 93 16.17 5.06 -4.02
CA LEU A 93 16.16 5.63 -2.68
C LEU A 93 17.21 4.97 -1.79
N LEU A 94 17.25 3.64 -1.80
CA LEU A 94 18.23 2.87 -1.01
C LEU A 94 19.65 3.13 -1.52
N GLY A 95 19.86 3.17 -2.83
CA GLY A 95 21.15 3.45 -3.44
C GLY A 95 21.67 4.82 -3.03
N GLU A 96 20.82 5.85 -3.04
CA GLU A 96 21.18 7.19 -2.60
C GLU A 96 21.50 7.23 -1.10
N ALA A 97 20.72 6.53 -0.28
CA ALA A 97 20.98 6.45 1.17
C ALA A 97 22.35 5.80 1.45
N LEU A 98 22.66 4.70 0.75
CA LEU A 98 23.95 4.03 0.88
C LEU A 98 25.11 4.92 0.44
N ARG A 99 24.94 5.66 -0.66
CA ARG A 99 25.94 6.62 -1.13
C ARG A 99 26.21 7.70 -0.08
N ARG A 100 25.17 8.24 0.54
CA ARG A 100 25.31 9.28 1.57
C ARG A 100 25.98 8.73 2.82
N VAL A 101 25.64 7.53 3.26
CA VAL A 101 26.33 6.89 4.40
C VAL A 101 27.82 6.70 4.08
N SER A 102 28.15 6.21 2.89
CA SER A 102 29.54 6.01 2.45
C SER A 102 30.34 7.32 2.40
N ASN A 103 29.70 8.41 2.02
CA ASN A 103 30.34 9.72 1.91
C ASN A 103 30.14 10.61 3.15
N GLU A 104 29.59 10.06 4.23
CA GLU A 104 29.31 10.78 5.47
C GLU A 104 28.39 12.01 5.26
N GLU A 105 27.47 11.90 4.28
CA GLU A 105 26.49 12.95 4.00
C GLU A 105 25.19 12.70 4.77
N SER A 106 24.36 13.73 4.87
CA SER A 106 23.09 13.63 5.61
C SER A 106 22.04 12.84 4.83
N ILE A 107 21.50 11.78 5.45
CA ILE A 107 20.37 11.04 4.90
C ILE A 107 19.08 11.85 5.05
N SER A 108 18.91 12.54 6.16
CA SER A 108 17.69 13.32 6.41
C SER A 108 17.43 14.39 5.36
N ALA A 109 18.49 14.89 4.72
CA ALA A 109 18.37 15.88 3.65
C ALA A 109 17.62 15.34 2.41
N MET A 110 17.54 14.01 2.24
CA MET A 110 16.81 13.39 1.13
C MET A 110 15.29 13.61 1.24
N PHE A 111 14.82 13.94 2.42
CA PHE A 111 13.37 14.02 2.72
C PHE A 111 12.91 15.46 3.00
N ARG A 112 13.68 16.43 2.63
CA ARG A 112 13.36 17.86 2.78
C ARG A 112 12.68 18.42 1.55
#